data_b6a02835861183271e65cc76834e3365
#
_entry.id   b6a02835861183271e65cc76834e3365
#
_cell.length_a   1.000
_cell.length_b   1.000
_cell.length_c   1.000
_cell.angle_alpha   90.00
_cell.angle_beta   90.00
_cell.angle_gamma   90.00
#
_symmetry.space_group_name_H-M   'P 1'
#
loop_
_entity.id
_entity.type
_entity.pdbx_description
1 polymer ?
#
loop_
_entity_poly.entity_id
_entity_poly.type
_entity_poly.pdbx_seq_one_letter_code
_entity_poly.pdbx_strand_id
1 'polypeptide(L)'
;MKPNALLNVFNRRTLGIATAAAAVALLTACAMPAKMAEPAQSVSLLEPADGATVPTTFKVRFGVKGMAVAPAGEIVANSGHNHLLINQLPVKAGESVPFDEQHKHFGAGQTEAMVTLPPGQYKLTSQFANGAHQSYGAPMSASIVVTVK
;
A
#
# COMPACT_ATOMS: atom_id res chain seq x y z
N MET A 1 -35.86 5.73 85.26
CA MET A 1 -35.12 5.15 86.37
C MET A 1 -33.79 4.64 85.91
N LYS A 2 -32.73 5.23 86.34
CA LYS A 2 -31.35 4.72 86.39
C LYS A 2 -31.29 3.50 87.28
N PRO A 3 -30.22 2.68 87.33
CA PRO A 3 -28.81 3.02 87.16
C PRO A 3 -27.94 1.93 86.46
N ASN A 4 -26.76 2.31 86.00
CA ASN A 4 -25.40 1.92 86.48
C ASN A 4 -25.01 0.45 86.32
N ALA A 5 -23.83 0.07 86.05
CA ALA A 5 -22.48 0.63 86.13
C ALA A 5 -21.46 -0.42 85.63
N LEU A 6 -20.38 0.10 85.15
CA LEU A 6 -18.97 -0.17 85.49
C LEU A 6 -18.28 -1.48 85.08
N LEU A 7 -17.22 -1.22 84.32
CA LEU A 7 -15.80 -1.62 84.51
C LEU A 7 -15.45 -3.12 84.48
N ASN A 8 -14.54 -3.50 83.61
CA ASN A 8 -13.08 -3.52 83.74
C ASN A 8 -12.43 -4.25 82.57
N VAL A 9 -11.56 -3.58 81.88
CA VAL A 9 -10.10 -3.72 81.86
C VAL A 9 -9.58 -5.14 82.03
N PHE A 10 -8.94 -5.63 81.01
CA PHE A 10 -7.57 -6.17 81.05
C PHE A 10 -7.12 -6.65 79.66
N ASN A 11 -6.32 -5.88 79.09
CA ASN A 11 -5.07 -6.09 78.35
C ASN A 11 -4.61 -7.56 78.20
N ARG A 12 -4.48 -8.00 76.96
CA ARG A 12 -3.39 -8.91 76.54
C ARG A 12 -3.03 -8.71 75.09
N ARG A 13 -1.87 -8.17 74.92
CA ARG A 13 -1.11 -8.11 73.66
C ARG A 13 -0.84 -9.51 73.16
N THR A 14 -1.30 -9.86 71.98
CA THR A 14 -0.72 -10.94 71.20
C THR A 14 -0.32 -10.40 69.89
N LEU A 15 0.97 -10.37 69.67
CA LEU A 15 1.68 -10.00 68.48
C LEU A 15 1.40 -11.07 67.42
N GLY A 16 0.51 -10.81 66.48
CA GLY A 16 0.27 -11.64 65.32
C GLY A 16 1.09 -11.14 64.14
N ILE A 17 2.09 -11.89 63.76
CA ILE A 17 2.90 -11.65 62.56
C ILE A 17 2.01 -11.95 61.38
N ALA A 18 1.59 -10.86 60.65
CA ALA A 18 0.92 -11.00 59.39
C ALA A 18 1.98 -11.20 58.30
N THR A 19 2.13 -12.41 57.83
CA THR A 19 2.89 -12.72 56.60
C THR A 19 2.10 -12.25 55.43
N ALA A 20 2.54 -11.12 54.85
CA ALA A 20 2.03 -10.65 53.56
C ALA A 20 2.57 -11.55 52.44
N ALA A 21 1.73 -12.42 51.91
CA ALA A 21 2.03 -13.15 50.68
C ALA A 21 1.88 -12.20 49.51
N ALA A 22 3.00 -11.71 48.99
CA ALA A 22 3.03 -10.96 47.72
C ALA A 22 2.76 -11.93 46.57
N ALA A 23 1.55 -11.87 46.02
CA ALA A 23 1.21 -12.55 44.78
C ALA A 23 1.85 -11.78 43.61
N VAL A 24 2.98 -12.28 43.11
CA VAL A 24 3.56 -11.79 41.84
C VAL A 24 2.70 -12.31 40.72
N ALA A 25 1.81 -11.47 40.17
CA ALA A 25 1.10 -11.75 38.94
C ALA A 25 2.08 -11.61 37.77
N LEU A 26 2.56 -12.72 37.21
CA LEU A 26 3.27 -12.73 35.94
C LEU A 26 2.27 -12.37 34.82
N LEU A 27 2.29 -11.12 34.38
CA LEU A 27 1.67 -10.69 33.14
C LEU A 27 2.48 -11.26 31.97
N THR A 28 2.12 -12.45 31.51
CA THR A 28 2.58 -12.96 30.22
C THR A 28 1.95 -12.10 29.12
N ALA A 29 2.66 -11.06 28.72
CA ALA A 29 2.30 -10.31 27.52
C ALA A 29 2.46 -11.25 26.31
N CYS A 30 1.35 -11.76 25.77
CA CYS A 30 1.33 -12.40 24.45
C CYS A 30 1.73 -11.34 23.43
N ALA A 31 3.01 -11.30 23.09
CA ALA A 31 3.47 -10.54 21.93
C ALA A 31 2.86 -11.21 20.69
N MET A 32 1.80 -10.59 20.15
CA MET A 32 1.31 -10.97 18.82
C MET A 32 2.45 -10.73 17.82
N PRO A 33 2.77 -11.71 16.94
CA PRO A 33 3.76 -11.46 15.88
C PRO A 33 3.26 -10.28 15.06
N ALA A 34 4.06 -9.22 14.97
CA ALA A 34 3.78 -8.12 14.08
C ALA A 34 3.68 -8.69 12.67
N LYS A 35 2.48 -8.62 12.06
CA LYS A 35 2.28 -8.95 10.66
C LYS A 35 3.29 -8.11 9.87
N MET A 36 4.28 -8.76 9.26
CA MET A 36 5.22 -8.06 8.39
C MET A 36 4.39 -7.36 7.33
N ALA A 37 4.48 -6.04 7.28
CA ALA A 37 3.81 -5.26 6.24
C ALA A 37 4.35 -5.74 4.89
N GLU A 38 3.47 -6.21 4.01
CA GLU A 38 3.85 -6.49 2.64
C GLU A 38 4.45 -5.22 2.02
N PRO A 39 5.49 -5.33 1.19
CA PRO A 39 6.06 -4.16 0.55
C PRO A 39 4.98 -3.39 -0.19
N ALA A 40 4.89 -2.09 0.07
CA ALA A 40 3.88 -1.23 -0.55
C ALA A 40 3.96 -1.37 -2.07
N GLN A 41 2.85 -1.79 -2.69
CA GLN A 41 2.75 -1.94 -4.14
C GLN A 41 2.66 -0.56 -4.77
N SER A 42 3.43 -0.31 -5.83
CA SER A 42 3.41 0.96 -6.55
C SER A 42 3.97 0.83 -7.96
N VAL A 43 3.57 1.75 -8.81
CA VAL A 43 4.17 1.95 -10.14
C VAL A 43 4.71 3.36 -10.28
N SER A 44 5.60 3.55 -11.24
CA SER A 44 6.16 4.85 -11.60
C SER A 44 6.52 4.90 -13.08
N LEU A 45 6.60 6.11 -13.64
CA LEU A 45 7.29 6.36 -14.89
C LEU A 45 8.73 6.77 -14.53
N LEU A 46 9.69 5.92 -14.89
CA LEU A 46 11.12 6.17 -14.65
C LEU A 46 11.71 7.10 -15.72
N GLU A 47 11.20 7.01 -16.93
CA GLU A 47 11.51 7.86 -18.08
C GLU A 47 10.24 8.11 -18.89
N PRO A 48 10.07 9.34 -19.41
CA PRO A 48 10.84 10.54 -19.12
C PRO A 48 10.58 11.07 -17.71
N ALA A 49 11.38 12.04 -17.25
CA ALA A 49 11.12 12.73 -15.98
C ALA A 49 9.86 13.60 -16.09
N ASP A 50 9.21 13.85 -14.96
CA ASP A 50 8.09 14.80 -14.89
C ASP A 50 8.55 16.22 -15.30
N GLY A 51 7.76 16.90 -16.13
CA GLY A 51 8.09 18.21 -16.70
C GLY A 51 9.08 18.18 -17.88
N ALA A 52 9.55 17.00 -18.32
CA ALA A 52 10.53 16.90 -19.39
C ALA A 52 10.00 17.41 -20.73
N THR A 53 10.93 17.96 -21.53
CA THR A 53 10.72 18.19 -22.97
C THR A 53 11.37 17.03 -23.72
N VAL A 54 10.61 16.37 -24.59
CA VAL A 54 11.02 15.17 -25.34
C VAL A 54 10.78 15.36 -26.83
N PRO A 55 11.49 14.63 -27.72
CA PRO A 55 11.19 14.61 -29.14
C PRO A 55 9.86 13.87 -29.40
N THR A 56 9.37 13.96 -30.65
CA THR A 56 8.13 13.29 -31.07
C THR A 56 8.14 11.78 -30.90
N THR A 57 9.31 11.15 -30.90
CA THR A 57 9.49 9.74 -30.55
C THR A 57 10.48 9.65 -29.39
N PHE A 58 10.00 9.13 -28.27
CA PHE A 58 10.78 9.06 -27.03
C PHE A 58 10.56 7.74 -26.31
N LYS A 59 11.51 7.38 -25.45
CA LYS A 59 11.43 6.19 -24.61
C LYS A 59 10.55 6.47 -23.39
N VAL A 60 9.69 5.52 -23.08
CA VAL A 60 8.99 5.42 -21.79
C VAL A 60 9.52 4.19 -21.04
N ARG A 61 9.85 4.33 -19.77
CA ARG A 61 10.28 3.23 -18.91
C ARG A 61 9.43 3.18 -17.64
N PHE A 62 8.92 1.99 -17.34
CA PHE A 62 8.03 1.73 -16.23
C PHE A 62 8.79 1.16 -15.04
N GLY A 63 8.45 1.61 -13.83
CA GLY A 63 8.87 1.01 -12.57
C GLY A 63 7.70 0.34 -11.89
N VAL A 64 7.90 -0.89 -11.40
CA VAL A 64 6.91 -1.64 -10.61
C VAL A 64 7.57 -2.11 -9.32
N LYS A 65 6.91 -1.90 -8.18
CA LYS A 65 7.36 -2.39 -6.87
C LYS A 65 6.27 -3.25 -6.23
N GLY A 66 6.68 -4.28 -5.52
CA GLY A 66 5.77 -5.16 -4.76
C GLY A 66 4.89 -6.08 -5.61
N MET A 67 5.04 -6.05 -6.94
CA MET A 67 4.37 -6.95 -7.88
C MET A 67 5.32 -7.41 -8.99
N ALA A 68 5.05 -8.56 -9.58
CA ALA A 68 5.79 -9.07 -10.73
C ALA A 68 5.21 -8.53 -12.04
N VAL A 69 6.08 -8.19 -13.00
CA VAL A 69 5.66 -7.92 -14.37
C VAL A 69 5.52 -9.25 -15.11
N ALA A 70 4.35 -9.50 -15.68
CA ALA A 70 4.02 -10.73 -16.40
C ALA A 70 3.23 -10.40 -17.68
N PRO A 71 3.24 -11.27 -18.69
CA PRO A 71 2.42 -11.08 -19.88
C PRO A 71 0.92 -11.08 -19.57
N ALA A 72 0.14 -10.44 -20.47
CA ALA A 72 -1.31 -10.56 -20.50
C ALA A 72 -1.73 -12.03 -20.79
N GLY A 73 -2.90 -12.42 -20.31
CA GLY A 73 -3.45 -13.76 -20.42
C GLY A 73 -3.98 -14.26 -19.09
N GLU A 74 -3.26 -15.14 -18.43
CA GLU A 74 -3.69 -15.69 -17.15
C GLU A 74 -3.61 -14.67 -16.01
N ILE A 75 -4.58 -14.74 -15.09
CA ILE A 75 -4.56 -13.95 -13.85
C ILE A 75 -3.67 -14.70 -12.85
N VAL A 76 -2.46 -14.17 -12.65
CA VAL A 76 -1.52 -14.66 -11.65
C VAL A 76 -1.50 -13.67 -10.47
N ALA A 77 -1.56 -14.18 -9.25
CA ALA A 77 -1.55 -13.36 -8.05
C ALA A 77 -0.30 -12.46 -7.97
N ASN A 78 -0.47 -11.22 -7.55
CA ASN A 78 0.61 -10.23 -7.41
C ASN A 78 1.42 -10.02 -8.69
N SER A 79 0.79 -10.12 -9.86
CA SER A 79 1.41 -9.86 -11.15
C SER A 79 0.51 -9.10 -12.10
N GLY A 80 1.10 -8.56 -13.16
CA GLY A 80 0.36 -7.85 -14.19
C GLY A 80 1.30 -7.26 -15.24
N HIS A 81 0.77 -6.37 -16.06
CA HIS A 81 1.48 -5.71 -17.13
C HIS A 81 1.17 -4.22 -17.18
N ASN A 82 2.03 -3.49 -17.87
CA ASN A 82 1.94 -2.04 -17.96
C ASN A 82 0.99 -1.58 -19.06
N HIS A 83 0.30 -0.49 -18.79
CA HIS A 83 -0.41 0.34 -19.76
C HIS A 83 0.09 1.78 -19.64
N LEU A 84 0.04 2.54 -20.73
CA LEU A 84 0.28 3.98 -20.75
C LEU A 84 -0.98 4.69 -21.23
N LEU A 85 -1.55 5.49 -20.35
CA LEU A 85 -2.72 6.30 -20.63
C LEU A 85 -2.26 7.70 -21.01
N ILE A 86 -2.76 8.21 -22.14
CA ILE A 86 -2.39 9.51 -22.72
C ILE A 86 -3.55 10.47 -22.50
N ASN A 87 -3.36 11.51 -21.69
CA ASN A 87 -4.39 12.50 -21.33
C ASN A 87 -5.66 11.89 -20.69
N GLN A 88 -5.55 10.67 -20.11
CA GLN A 88 -6.64 9.98 -19.45
C GLN A 88 -6.42 9.92 -17.93
N LEU A 89 -7.53 9.73 -17.20
CA LEU A 89 -7.50 9.44 -15.77
C LEU A 89 -7.17 7.97 -15.52
N PRO A 90 -6.64 7.63 -14.33
CA PRO A 90 -6.49 6.23 -13.93
C PRO A 90 -7.82 5.47 -14.01
N VAL A 91 -7.75 4.25 -14.54
CA VAL A 91 -8.88 3.34 -14.60
C VAL A 91 -9.16 2.81 -13.20
N LYS A 92 -10.44 2.73 -12.81
CA LYS A 92 -10.82 2.24 -11.47
C LYS A 92 -10.45 0.78 -11.28
N ALA A 93 -10.21 0.41 -10.02
CA ALA A 93 -9.89 -0.96 -9.68
C ALA A 93 -10.99 -1.94 -10.15
N GLY A 94 -10.58 -3.03 -10.79
CA GLY A 94 -11.46 -4.05 -11.34
C GLY A 94 -12.08 -3.73 -12.70
N GLU A 95 -12.03 -2.47 -13.17
CA GLU A 95 -12.47 -2.12 -14.52
C GLU A 95 -11.40 -2.51 -15.55
N SER A 96 -11.83 -2.94 -16.73
CA SER A 96 -10.91 -3.23 -17.82
C SER A 96 -10.32 -1.95 -18.40
N VAL A 97 -9.01 -1.95 -18.62
CA VAL A 97 -8.33 -0.86 -19.33
C VAL A 97 -8.79 -0.89 -20.79
N PRO A 98 -9.28 0.23 -21.35
CA PRO A 98 -9.73 0.28 -22.75
C PRO A 98 -8.60 -0.03 -23.75
N PHE A 99 -8.99 -0.50 -24.93
CA PHE A 99 -8.09 -0.71 -26.06
C PHE A 99 -8.35 0.34 -27.14
N ASP A 100 -7.62 1.45 -27.06
CA ASP A 100 -7.70 2.55 -28.03
C ASP A 100 -6.35 3.28 -28.14
N GLU A 101 -6.32 4.36 -28.93
CA GLU A 101 -5.10 5.12 -29.16
C GLU A 101 -4.56 5.81 -27.89
N GLN A 102 -5.43 6.12 -26.94
CA GLN A 102 -5.08 6.79 -25.69
C GLN A 102 -4.69 5.81 -24.56
N HIS A 103 -4.90 4.52 -24.77
CA HIS A 103 -4.57 3.46 -23.81
C HIS A 103 -3.59 2.47 -24.45
N LYS A 104 -2.29 2.83 -24.44
CA LYS A 104 -1.24 1.96 -25.00
C LYS A 104 -1.04 0.74 -24.11
N HIS A 105 -1.01 -0.44 -24.72
CA HIS A 105 -0.94 -1.74 -24.06
C HIS A 105 0.42 -2.41 -24.25
N PHE A 106 1.02 -2.88 -23.17
CA PHE A 106 2.33 -3.55 -23.12
C PHE A 106 2.20 -4.99 -22.61
N GLY A 107 1.33 -5.74 -23.28
CA GLY A 107 0.86 -7.07 -22.83
C GLY A 107 1.86 -8.21 -22.97
N ALA A 108 3.05 -7.98 -23.50
CA ALA A 108 4.12 -9.00 -23.48
C ALA A 108 5.04 -8.86 -22.25
N GLY A 109 4.65 -8.07 -21.24
CA GLY A 109 5.46 -7.84 -20.04
C GLY A 109 6.61 -6.84 -20.26
N GLN A 110 6.46 -5.93 -21.22
CA GLN A 110 7.45 -4.89 -21.47
C GLN A 110 7.54 -3.93 -20.27
N THR A 111 8.78 -3.58 -19.91
CA THR A 111 9.09 -2.57 -18.90
C THR A 111 9.54 -1.24 -19.52
N GLU A 112 9.73 -1.20 -20.83
CA GLU A 112 10.02 0.00 -21.59
C GLU A 112 9.46 -0.10 -23.02
N ALA A 113 9.23 1.06 -23.65
CA ALA A 113 8.77 1.15 -25.02
C ALA A 113 9.14 2.50 -25.64
N MET A 114 9.19 2.53 -26.98
CA MET A 114 9.21 3.79 -27.74
C MET A 114 7.77 4.25 -27.99
N VAL A 115 7.49 5.51 -27.69
CA VAL A 115 6.18 6.15 -27.88
C VAL A 115 6.35 7.32 -28.84
N THR A 116 5.45 7.42 -29.82
CA THR A 116 5.41 8.53 -30.76
C THR A 116 4.13 9.34 -30.54
N LEU A 117 4.30 10.63 -30.30
CA LEU A 117 3.22 11.60 -30.13
C LEU A 117 3.51 12.87 -30.94
N PRO A 118 2.48 13.53 -31.51
CA PRO A 118 2.64 14.86 -32.11
C PRO A 118 3.16 15.88 -31.09
N PRO A 119 3.74 17.02 -31.57
CA PRO A 119 4.09 18.13 -30.69
C PRO A 119 2.89 18.58 -29.82
N GLY A 120 3.11 18.82 -28.54
CA GLY A 120 2.05 19.20 -27.59
C GLY A 120 2.43 18.89 -26.14
N GLN A 121 1.55 19.25 -25.22
CA GLN A 121 1.68 18.89 -23.81
C GLN A 121 0.79 17.69 -23.51
N TYR A 122 1.34 16.70 -22.82
CA TYR A 122 0.67 15.44 -22.49
C TYR A 122 0.80 15.09 -21.03
N LYS A 123 -0.31 14.65 -20.44
CA LYS A 123 -0.29 13.89 -19.21
C LYS A 123 -0.14 12.42 -19.57
N LEU A 124 0.94 11.80 -19.12
CA LEU A 124 1.21 10.37 -19.29
C LEU A 124 0.95 9.66 -17.94
N THR A 125 0.10 8.66 -17.94
CA THR A 125 -0.22 7.88 -16.74
C THR A 125 0.18 6.43 -16.96
N SER A 126 1.12 5.92 -16.17
CA SER A 126 1.34 4.48 -16.04
C SER A 126 0.18 3.88 -15.27
N GLN A 127 -0.41 2.81 -15.79
CA GLN A 127 -1.46 2.03 -15.15
C GLN A 127 -1.07 0.57 -15.19
N PHE A 128 -1.10 -0.11 -14.03
CA PHE A 128 -0.85 -1.54 -13.95
C PHE A 128 -2.17 -2.31 -13.92
N ALA A 129 -2.24 -3.42 -14.65
CA ALA A 129 -3.42 -4.25 -14.74
C ALA A 129 -3.04 -5.73 -14.68
N ASN A 130 -3.96 -6.59 -14.23
CA ASN A 130 -3.76 -8.04 -14.18
C ASN A 130 -3.75 -8.67 -15.60
N GLY A 131 -3.53 -9.99 -15.67
CA GLY A 131 -3.50 -10.71 -16.95
C GLY A 131 -4.75 -10.55 -17.80
N ALA A 132 -5.93 -10.32 -17.20
CA ALA A 132 -7.19 -10.06 -17.89
C ALA A 132 -7.45 -8.56 -18.14
N HIS A 133 -6.42 -7.70 -18.07
CA HIS A 133 -6.51 -6.24 -18.29
C HIS A 133 -7.35 -5.48 -17.26
N GLN A 134 -7.68 -6.08 -16.12
CA GLN A 134 -8.38 -5.40 -15.05
C GLN A 134 -7.41 -4.56 -14.24
N SER A 135 -7.68 -3.27 -14.15
CA SER A 135 -6.87 -2.29 -13.44
C SER A 135 -6.77 -2.62 -11.94
N TYR A 136 -5.60 -2.41 -11.35
CA TYR A 136 -5.41 -2.40 -9.89
C TYR A 136 -5.80 -1.04 -9.25
N GLY A 137 -6.28 -0.09 -10.06
CA GLY A 137 -6.77 1.22 -9.60
C GLY A 137 -5.67 2.24 -9.33
N ALA A 138 -6.07 3.31 -8.67
CA ALA A 138 -5.20 4.46 -8.38
C ALA A 138 -3.90 4.12 -7.62
N PRO A 139 -3.86 3.19 -6.65
CA PRO A 139 -2.60 2.82 -5.98
C PRO A 139 -1.54 2.25 -6.93
N MET A 140 -1.96 1.66 -8.05
CA MET A 140 -1.11 1.11 -9.09
C MET A 140 -1.17 1.96 -10.37
N SER A 141 -1.19 3.28 -10.19
CA SER A 141 -1.04 4.26 -11.27
C SER A 141 -0.15 5.42 -10.84
N ALA A 142 0.57 6.02 -11.79
CA ALA A 142 1.42 7.19 -11.58
C ALA A 142 1.43 8.07 -12.83
N SER A 143 1.33 9.38 -12.66
CA SER A 143 1.24 10.33 -13.76
C SER A 143 2.41 11.31 -13.75
N ILE A 144 2.84 11.70 -14.95
CA ILE A 144 3.77 12.79 -15.22
C ILE A 144 3.19 13.68 -16.30
N VAL A 145 3.74 14.87 -16.46
CA VAL A 145 3.46 15.78 -17.60
C VAL A 145 4.72 15.93 -18.44
N VAL A 146 4.59 15.87 -19.75
CA VAL A 146 5.70 16.08 -20.69
C VAL A 146 5.31 17.07 -21.78
N THR A 147 6.30 17.74 -22.36
CA THR A 147 6.14 18.57 -23.56
C THR A 147 6.87 17.91 -24.72
N VAL A 148 6.12 17.55 -25.76
CA VAL A 148 6.66 16.98 -27.00
C VAL A 148 6.95 18.11 -27.99
N LYS A 149 8.16 18.13 -28.59
CA LYS A 149 8.61 19.11 -29.58
C LYS A 149 9.26 18.46 -30.80
#